data_7d9dd72b740f07bd6b02f85317d12cbf
#
_entry.id   7d9dd72b740f07bd6b02f85317d12cbf
#
_cell.length_a   1.000
_cell.length_b   1.000
_cell.length_c   1.000
_cell.angle_alpha   90.00
_cell.angle_beta   90.00
_cell.angle_gamma   90.00
#
_symmetry.space_group_name_H-M   'P 1'
#
loop_
_entity.id
_entity.type
_entity.pdbx_description
1 polymer ?
#
loop_
_entity_poly.entity_id
_entity_poly.type
_entity_poly.pdbx_seq_one_letter_code
_entity_poly.pdbx_strand_id
1 'polypeptide(L)'
;MKTLLLTHPLPAQVFADAVHAIEPQLPLLEYQPGLPDAALGDVEAVLGWRFPAGVAARLPRLRWVCSVGAGVEKLLVPELPAQVRVSRIVDVEQADGIAQFVVLMALRHARGLPAYEAQQRARQWTRQPIGALRSRVGVLGMGTMGSAVARMLQAVGFQVTGYSRHSGQSLQAVLGGSDIVVCALPLTPQTEGLLDARAFAAMPRGSYLINIARGAHVVEPDLIAAVRSGQLAGVALDVQSREPLPADDPLWDVPGITITPHIAAQSLPPTIAQQFVQGWRCLQRGEAPHNRVDRARGY
;
A
#
# COMPACT_ATOMS: atom_id res chain seq x y z
N MET A 1 16.30 -25.46 6.10
CA MET A 1 15.98 -24.41 5.11
C MET A 1 16.36 -23.07 5.73
N LYS A 2 17.48 -22.49 5.26
CA LYS A 2 18.01 -21.21 5.74
C LYS A 2 17.24 -20.05 5.13
N THR A 3 16.91 -19.06 5.94
CA THR A 3 16.12 -17.90 5.53
C THR A 3 16.94 -16.63 5.57
N LEU A 4 16.91 -15.83 4.50
CA LEU A 4 17.50 -14.50 4.43
C LEU A 4 16.45 -13.44 4.78
N LEU A 5 16.80 -12.54 5.69
CA LEU A 5 15.98 -11.38 6.04
C LEU A 5 16.38 -10.18 5.18
N LEU A 6 15.46 -9.70 4.35
CA LEU A 6 15.61 -8.52 3.48
C LEU A 6 14.62 -7.42 3.90
N THR A 7 14.63 -7.05 5.18
CA THR A 7 13.57 -6.22 5.78
C THR A 7 13.84 -4.72 5.73
N HIS A 8 15.08 -4.28 5.34
CA HIS A 8 15.40 -2.85 5.28
C HIS A 8 14.34 -2.03 4.51
N PRO A 9 13.88 -0.88 5.05
CA PRO A 9 14.44 -0.12 6.18
C PRO A 9 13.98 -0.59 7.58
N LEU A 10 13.16 -1.63 7.69
CA LEU A 10 12.69 -2.14 8.96
C LEU A 10 13.78 -2.95 9.66
N PRO A 11 13.92 -2.85 11.01
CA PRO A 11 14.93 -3.58 11.75
C PRO A 11 14.76 -5.10 11.62
N ALA A 12 15.76 -5.82 11.13
CA ALA A 12 15.69 -7.26 10.93
C ALA A 12 15.51 -8.04 12.24
N GLN A 13 16.10 -7.53 13.35
CA GLN A 13 16.02 -8.16 14.66
C GLN A 13 14.58 -8.34 15.15
N VAL A 14 13.70 -7.38 14.89
CA VAL A 14 12.29 -7.45 15.32
C VAL A 14 11.57 -8.64 14.65
N PHE A 15 11.87 -8.92 13.39
CA PHE A 15 11.32 -10.07 12.68
C PHE A 15 11.99 -11.37 13.12
N ALA A 16 13.30 -11.35 13.36
CA ALA A 16 14.03 -12.50 13.86
C ALA A 16 13.49 -12.95 15.23
N ASP A 17 13.31 -12.03 16.17
CA ASP A 17 12.76 -12.31 17.49
C ASP A 17 11.34 -12.89 17.40
N ALA A 18 10.48 -12.30 16.56
CA ALA A 18 9.13 -12.78 16.37
C ALA A 18 9.09 -14.20 15.73
N VAL A 19 9.96 -14.49 14.77
CA VAL A 19 10.08 -15.83 14.17
C VAL A 19 10.62 -16.83 15.17
N HIS A 20 11.69 -16.49 15.92
CA HIS A 20 12.27 -17.37 16.91
C HIS A 20 11.38 -17.61 18.14
N ALA A 21 10.46 -16.70 18.43
CA ALA A 21 9.43 -16.94 19.45
C ALA A 21 8.48 -18.12 19.07
N ILE A 22 8.34 -18.43 17.78
CA ILE A 22 7.46 -19.52 17.28
C ILE A 22 8.29 -20.75 16.87
N GLU A 23 9.44 -20.54 16.26
CA GLU A 23 10.33 -21.57 15.72
C GLU A 23 11.79 -21.26 16.10
N PRO A 24 12.21 -21.58 17.35
CA PRO A 24 13.54 -21.17 17.87
C PRO A 24 14.73 -21.67 17.06
N GLN A 25 14.58 -22.78 16.33
CA GLN A 25 15.65 -23.42 15.57
C GLN A 25 15.69 -23.00 14.09
N LEU A 26 14.82 -22.08 13.66
CA LEU A 26 14.81 -21.63 12.27
C LEU A 26 16.06 -20.80 11.96
N PRO A 27 16.94 -21.26 11.01
CA PRO A 27 18.16 -20.53 10.71
C PRO A 27 17.84 -19.24 9.94
N LEU A 28 18.10 -18.10 10.57
CA LEU A 28 17.94 -16.77 10.00
C LEU A 28 19.30 -16.16 9.71
N LEU A 29 19.41 -15.46 8.58
CA LEU A 29 20.56 -14.67 8.18
C LEU A 29 20.06 -13.26 7.86
N GLU A 30 20.53 -12.25 8.55
CA GLU A 30 20.28 -10.86 8.18
C GLU A 30 21.14 -10.48 6.99
N TYR A 31 20.51 -9.87 5.98
CA TYR A 31 21.26 -9.34 4.84
C TYR A 31 22.01 -8.06 5.20
N GLN A 32 23.28 -8.05 4.86
CA GLN A 32 24.12 -6.86 4.90
C GLN A 32 24.82 -6.67 3.56
N PRO A 33 24.99 -5.44 3.04
CA PRO A 33 25.79 -5.18 1.86
C PRO A 33 27.20 -5.79 2.02
N GLY A 34 27.69 -6.52 1.02
CA GLY A 34 28.99 -7.16 1.06
C GLY A 34 29.02 -8.58 1.62
N LEU A 35 27.88 -9.17 2.00
CA LEU A 35 27.84 -10.59 2.35
C LEU A 35 28.45 -11.46 1.22
N PRO A 36 29.37 -12.41 1.53
CA PRO A 36 29.99 -13.27 0.53
C PRO A 36 28.97 -14.27 -0.05
N ASP A 37 29.15 -14.70 -1.29
CA ASP A 37 28.30 -15.70 -1.96
C ASP A 37 28.23 -17.02 -1.20
N ALA A 38 29.29 -17.41 -0.52
CA ALA A 38 29.32 -18.60 0.33
C ALA A 38 28.27 -18.54 1.46
N ALA A 39 27.96 -17.37 1.98
CA ALA A 39 26.92 -17.19 3.01
C ALA A 39 25.51 -17.25 2.43
N LEU A 40 25.35 -16.99 1.14
CA LEU A 40 24.07 -16.94 0.42
C LEU A 40 23.74 -18.25 -0.30
N GLY A 41 24.73 -19.10 -0.58
CA GLY A 41 24.60 -20.27 -1.44
C GLY A 41 23.61 -21.34 -0.94
N ASP A 42 23.32 -21.40 0.35
CA ASP A 42 22.40 -22.34 0.99
C ASP A 42 21.07 -21.73 1.42
N VAL A 43 20.83 -20.45 1.06
CA VAL A 43 19.55 -19.77 1.33
C VAL A 43 18.44 -20.36 0.45
N GLU A 44 17.39 -20.84 1.09
CA GLU A 44 16.22 -21.44 0.42
C GLU A 44 14.96 -20.58 0.53
N ALA A 45 14.90 -19.66 1.50
CA ALA A 45 13.76 -18.76 1.69
C ALA A 45 14.23 -17.32 1.93
N VAL A 46 13.36 -16.37 1.58
CA VAL A 46 13.51 -14.94 1.89
C VAL A 46 12.26 -14.50 2.63
N LEU A 47 12.45 -13.77 3.73
CA LEU A 47 11.43 -12.92 4.34
C LEU A 47 11.87 -11.47 4.13
N GLY A 48 11.13 -10.70 3.35
CA GLY A 48 11.62 -9.40 2.96
C GLY A 48 10.59 -8.39 2.46
N TRP A 49 11.06 -7.15 2.37
CA TRP A 49 10.34 -6.02 1.81
C TRP A 49 10.71 -5.75 0.35
N ARG A 50 11.99 -5.87 0.02
CA ARG A 50 12.51 -5.67 -1.35
C ARG A 50 13.81 -6.44 -1.56
N PHE A 51 14.10 -6.79 -2.80
CA PHE A 51 15.42 -7.24 -3.18
C PHE A 51 16.33 -6.04 -3.46
N PRO A 52 17.51 -5.98 -2.85
CA PRO A 52 18.60 -5.16 -3.38
C PRO A 52 19.04 -5.66 -4.76
N ALA A 53 19.52 -4.76 -5.62
CA ALA A 53 19.94 -5.09 -6.98
C ALA A 53 20.95 -6.26 -7.00
N GLY A 54 20.72 -7.24 -7.86
CA GLY A 54 21.56 -8.41 -8.07
C GLY A 54 21.53 -9.47 -6.96
N VAL A 55 20.85 -9.23 -5.83
CA VAL A 55 20.84 -10.20 -4.71
C VAL A 55 20.07 -11.47 -5.07
N ALA A 56 18.97 -11.35 -5.80
CA ALA A 56 18.17 -12.52 -6.19
C ALA A 56 18.98 -13.52 -7.05
N ALA A 57 19.86 -13.04 -7.93
CA ALA A 57 20.73 -13.87 -8.76
C ALA A 57 21.81 -14.63 -7.94
N ARG A 58 22.11 -14.18 -6.73
CA ARG A 58 23.11 -14.80 -5.83
C ARG A 58 22.51 -15.88 -4.91
N LEU A 59 21.24 -16.23 -5.08
CA LEU A 59 20.51 -17.20 -4.26
C LEU A 59 20.15 -18.46 -5.08
N PRO A 60 21.15 -19.33 -5.41
CA PRO A 60 20.94 -20.45 -6.35
C PRO A 60 19.97 -21.51 -5.83
N ARG A 61 19.76 -21.60 -4.51
CA ARG A 61 18.84 -22.55 -3.87
C ARG A 61 17.51 -21.94 -3.45
N LEU A 62 17.24 -20.68 -3.84
CA LEU A 62 16.01 -20.00 -3.45
C LEU A 62 14.77 -20.72 -3.98
N ARG A 63 13.84 -21.04 -3.09
CA ARG A 63 12.58 -21.74 -3.39
C ARG A 63 11.35 -20.89 -3.09
N TRP A 64 11.49 -19.95 -2.15
CA TRP A 64 10.35 -19.17 -1.67
C TRP A 64 10.76 -17.77 -1.21
N VAL A 65 9.91 -16.80 -1.54
CA VAL A 65 9.98 -15.42 -1.07
C VAL A 65 8.66 -15.08 -0.39
N CYS A 66 8.73 -14.65 0.86
CA CYS A 66 7.60 -14.13 1.62
C CYS A 66 7.76 -12.62 1.81
N SER A 67 6.78 -11.85 1.38
CA SER A 67 6.74 -10.43 1.70
C SER A 67 6.46 -10.23 3.19
N VAL A 68 7.03 -9.20 3.81
CA VAL A 68 6.66 -8.75 5.15
C VAL A 68 5.37 -7.91 5.17
N GLY A 69 4.75 -7.69 4.02
CA GLY A 69 3.53 -6.92 3.86
C GLY A 69 2.59 -7.47 2.79
N ALA A 70 1.55 -6.71 2.47
CA ALA A 70 0.55 -7.08 1.47
C ALA A 70 1.04 -6.90 0.02
N GLY A 71 1.98 -5.97 -0.23
CA GLY A 71 2.58 -5.72 -1.55
C GLY A 71 3.78 -6.62 -1.81
N VAL A 72 4.03 -6.94 -3.09
CA VAL A 72 5.13 -7.82 -3.53
C VAL A 72 5.94 -7.23 -4.68
N GLU A 73 5.56 -6.07 -5.19
CA GLU A 73 6.14 -5.48 -6.41
C GLU A 73 7.67 -5.29 -6.31
N LYS A 74 8.19 -4.96 -5.13
CA LYS A 74 9.64 -4.80 -4.87
C LYS A 74 10.39 -6.14 -4.69
N LEU A 75 9.66 -7.25 -4.67
CA LEU A 75 10.20 -8.61 -4.57
C LEU A 75 10.12 -9.37 -5.91
N LEU A 76 9.26 -8.91 -6.83
CA LEU A 76 9.12 -9.49 -8.16
C LEU A 76 10.16 -8.91 -9.12
N VAL A 77 11.44 -9.10 -8.81
CA VAL A 77 12.56 -8.62 -9.64
C VAL A 77 12.79 -9.54 -10.85
N PRO A 78 13.33 -9.01 -11.98
CA PRO A 78 13.57 -9.80 -13.19
C PRO A 78 14.47 -11.01 -12.99
N GLU A 79 15.45 -10.91 -12.07
CA GLU A 79 16.41 -11.99 -11.76
C GLU A 79 15.79 -13.11 -10.92
N LEU A 80 14.56 -12.94 -10.41
CA LEU A 80 13.91 -13.97 -9.60
C LEU A 80 13.47 -15.16 -10.48
N PRO A 81 14.03 -16.37 -10.31
CA PRO A 81 13.72 -17.52 -11.14
C PRO A 81 12.21 -17.85 -11.15
N ALA A 82 11.68 -18.30 -12.28
CA ALA A 82 10.25 -18.52 -12.48
C ALA A 82 9.65 -19.55 -11.50
N GLN A 83 10.43 -20.56 -11.11
CA GLN A 83 10.03 -21.61 -10.18
C GLN A 83 9.94 -21.17 -8.73
N VAL A 84 10.51 -20.01 -8.35
CA VAL A 84 10.47 -19.49 -6.99
C VAL A 84 9.05 -19.05 -6.66
N ARG A 85 8.49 -19.60 -5.59
CA ARG A 85 7.16 -19.25 -5.11
C ARG A 85 7.23 -17.90 -4.40
N VAL A 86 6.21 -17.07 -4.59
CA VAL A 86 6.08 -15.80 -3.88
C VAL A 86 4.78 -15.80 -3.10
N SER A 87 4.83 -15.36 -1.86
CA SER A 87 3.65 -15.16 -1.01
C SER A 87 3.70 -13.80 -0.33
N ARG A 88 2.57 -13.39 0.21
CA ARG A 88 2.39 -12.12 0.90
C ARG A 88 1.71 -12.31 2.24
N ILE A 89 1.75 -11.28 3.08
CA ILE A 89 0.94 -11.24 4.29
C ILE A 89 -0.48 -10.83 3.93
N VAL A 90 -1.45 -11.56 4.49
CA VAL A 90 -2.87 -11.21 4.47
C VAL A 90 -3.30 -11.03 5.92
N ASP A 91 -3.58 -9.79 6.28
CA ASP A 91 -3.82 -9.39 7.65
C ASP A 91 -5.11 -8.56 7.72
N VAL A 92 -6.10 -9.06 8.46
CA VAL A 92 -7.39 -8.40 8.64
C VAL A 92 -7.25 -7.14 9.50
N GLU A 93 -6.39 -7.18 10.53
CA GLU A 93 -6.16 -6.03 11.40
C GLU A 93 -5.48 -4.89 10.63
N GLN A 94 -4.54 -5.22 9.73
CA GLN A 94 -3.96 -4.23 8.82
C GLN A 94 -5.03 -3.62 7.90
N ALA A 95 -5.92 -4.45 7.36
CA ALA A 95 -6.99 -3.97 6.49
C ALA A 95 -7.96 -3.05 7.23
N ASP A 96 -8.30 -3.37 8.46
CA ASP A 96 -9.16 -2.53 9.30
C ASP A 96 -8.44 -1.23 9.70
N GLY A 97 -7.14 -1.27 10.01
CA GLY A 97 -6.34 -0.07 10.28
C GLY A 97 -6.29 0.88 9.07
N ILE A 98 -6.05 0.34 7.86
CA ILE A 98 -6.12 1.12 6.61
C ILE A 98 -7.52 1.74 6.43
N ALA A 99 -8.57 0.97 6.70
CA ALA A 99 -9.94 1.46 6.58
C ALA A 99 -10.23 2.61 7.56
N GLN A 100 -9.72 2.53 8.80
CA GLN A 100 -9.82 3.63 9.79
C GLN A 100 -9.11 4.89 9.29
N PHE A 101 -7.91 4.76 8.73
CA PHE A 101 -7.17 5.88 8.15
C PHE A 101 -7.97 6.53 7.01
N VAL A 102 -8.53 5.74 6.09
CA VAL A 102 -9.33 6.25 4.97
C VAL A 102 -10.59 6.95 5.48
N VAL A 103 -11.29 6.37 6.45
CA VAL A 103 -12.48 7.02 7.08
C VAL A 103 -12.10 8.34 7.74
N LEU A 104 -10.97 8.42 8.44
CA LEU A 104 -10.47 9.66 9.03
C LEU A 104 -10.28 10.74 7.96
N MET A 105 -9.58 10.41 6.85
CA MET A 105 -9.32 11.36 5.77
C MET A 105 -10.61 11.76 5.03
N ALA A 106 -11.50 10.81 4.78
CA ALA A 106 -12.80 11.08 4.14
C ALA A 106 -13.69 11.98 5.00
N LEU A 107 -13.81 11.71 6.30
CA LEU A 107 -14.56 12.54 7.23
C LEU A 107 -13.93 13.92 7.41
N ARG A 108 -12.58 14.00 7.52
CA ARG A 108 -11.85 15.26 7.62
C ARG A 108 -12.17 16.17 6.42
N HIS A 109 -12.17 15.61 5.21
CA HIS A 109 -12.57 16.34 4.00
C HIS A 109 -14.06 16.68 4.00
N ALA A 110 -14.94 15.71 4.15
CA ALA A 110 -16.41 15.89 4.07
C ALA A 110 -16.96 16.87 5.12
N ARG A 111 -16.28 17.02 6.26
CA ARG A 111 -16.64 17.96 7.32
C ARG A 111 -15.92 19.31 7.20
N GLY A 112 -15.09 19.52 6.18
CA GLY A 112 -14.39 20.79 5.92
C GLY A 112 -13.38 21.17 7.02
N LEU A 113 -12.86 20.19 7.79
CA LEU A 113 -11.94 20.46 8.90
C LEU A 113 -10.69 21.26 8.48
N PRO A 114 -10.08 21.08 7.30
CA PRO A 114 -8.93 21.87 6.89
C PRO A 114 -9.18 23.39 6.89
N ALA A 115 -10.40 23.81 6.48
CA ALA A 115 -10.76 25.22 6.51
C ALA A 115 -10.90 25.74 7.95
N TYR A 116 -11.47 24.94 8.85
CA TYR A 116 -11.60 25.33 10.28
C TYR A 116 -10.24 25.34 10.99
N GLU A 117 -9.33 24.42 10.67
CA GLU A 117 -7.95 24.45 11.15
C GLU A 117 -7.21 25.72 10.72
N ALA A 118 -7.45 26.19 9.47
CA ALA A 118 -6.90 27.45 8.99
C ALA A 118 -7.51 28.66 9.72
N GLN A 119 -8.84 28.67 9.90
CA GLN A 119 -9.53 29.71 10.65
C GLN A 119 -9.06 29.76 12.12
N GLN A 120 -8.84 28.62 12.76
CA GLN A 120 -8.31 28.56 14.13
C GLN A 120 -6.94 29.23 14.24
N ARG A 121 -6.02 28.93 13.27
CA ARG A 121 -4.72 29.60 13.21
C ARG A 121 -4.83 31.11 13.00
N ALA A 122 -5.80 31.52 12.18
CA ALA A 122 -6.10 32.94 11.92
C ALA A 122 -6.97 33.62 12.98
N ARG A 123 -7.39 32.90 14.03
CA ARG A 123 -8.32 33.38 15.07
C ARG A 123 -9.65 33.92 14.48
N GLN A 124 -10.15 33.26 13.43
CA GLN A 124 -11.42 33.60 12.77
C GLN A 124 -12.54 32.65 13.21
N TRP A 125 -13.72 33.17 13.41
CA TRP A 125 -14.91 32.39 13.79
C TRP A 125 -15.99 32.57 12.70
N THR A 126 -15.87 31.80 11.62
CA THR A 126 -16.81 31.88 10.48
C THR A 126 -17.35 30.49 10.17
N ARG A 127 -18.68 30.35 10.20
CA ARG A 127 -19.37 29.13 9.80
C ARG A 127 -19.29 28.95 8.29
N GLN A 128 -18.88 27.79 7.84
CA GLN A 128 -18.98 27.39 6.43
C GLN A 128 -20.34 26.72 6.19
N PRO A 129 -20.88 26.79 4.96
CA PRO A 129 -22.07 26.00 4.60
C PRO A 129 -21.79 24.51 4.85
N ILE A 130 -22.74 23.83 5.45
CA ILE A 130 -22.63 22.38 5.66
C ILE A 130 -22.81 21.71 4.30
N GLY A 131 -21.79 21.00 3.85
CA GLY A 131 -21.85 20.18 2.63
C GLY A 131 -22.80 18.99 2.76
N ALA A 132 -22.98 18.24 1.69
CA ALA A 132 -23.79 17.03 1.72
C ALA A 132 -23.25 16.03 2.75
N LEU A 133 -24.12 15.58 3.66
CA LEU A 133 -23.74 14.60 4.69
C LEU A 133 -23.47 13.21 4.12
N ARG A 134 -23.93 12.93 2.90
CA ARG A 134 -23.74 11.66 2.18
C ARG A 134 -22.93 11.90 0.93
N SER A 135 -21.61 11.87 1.06
CA SER A 135 -20.70 11.92 -0.08
C SER A 135 -20.61 10.55 -0.76
N ARG A 136 -20.46 10.56 -2.07
CA ARG A 136 -20.26 9.36 -2.88
C ARG A 136 -18.76 9.04 -2.92
N VAL A 137 -18.42 7.81 -2.58
CA VAL A 137 -17.00 7.35 -2.55
C VAL A 137 -16.79 6.24 -3.57
N GLY A 138 -15.86 6.45 -4.47
CA GLY A 138 -15.35 5.42 -5.38
C GLY A 138 -14.13 4.73 -4.77
N VAL A 139 -14.20 3.41 -4.58
CA VAL A 139 -13.06 2.62 -4.11
C VAL A 139 -12.47 1.85 -5.28
N LEU A 140 -11.28 2.23 -5.71
CA LEU A 140 -10.54 1.59 -6.80
C LEU A 140 -9.73 0.43 -6.23
N GLY A 141 -10.15 -0.80 -6.57
CA GLY A 141 -9.56 -2.04 -6.05
C GLY A 141 -10.37 -2.63 -4.90
N MET A 142 -11.13 -3.71 -5.18
CA MET A 142 -12.02 -4.38 -4.25
C MET A 142 -11.42 -5.70 -3.71
N GLY A 143 -10.11 -5.71 -3.46
CA GLY A 143 -9.41 -6.78 -2.73
C GLY A 143 -9.64 -6.68 -1.22
N THR A 144 -8.81 -7.35 -0.43
CA THR A 144 -8.90 -7.36 1.05
C THR A 144 -8.98 -5.95 1.63
N MET A 145 -8.06 -5.04 1.24
CA MET A 145 -8.00 -3.67 1.75
C MET A 145 -9.20 -2.84 1.29
N GLY A 146 -9.48 -2.81 -0.03
CA GLY A 146 -10.59 -2.02 -0.56
C GLY A 146 -11.95 -2.47 -0.07
N SER A 147 -12.15 -3.77 0.18
CA SER A 147 -13.40 -4.29 0.77
C SER A 147 -13.58 -3.87 2.23
N ALA A 148 -12.50 -3.86 3.03
CA ALA A 148 -12.52 -3.35 4.39
C ALA A 148 -12.83 -1.84 4.41
N VAL A 149 -12.17 -1.06 3.53
CA VAL A 149 -12.42 0.37 3.34
C VAL A 149 -13.88 0.63 2.97
N ALA A 150 -14.42 -0.09 1.98
CA ALA A 150 -15.80 0.07 1.54
C ALA A 150 -16.80 -0.21 2.68
N ARG A 151 -16.61 -1.30 3.40
CA ARG A 151 -17.45 -1.69 4.54
C ARG A 151 -17.48 -0.60 5.62
N MET A 152 -16.31 -0.07 6.00
CA MET A 152 -16.19 0.91 7.07
C MET A 152 -16.74 2.29 6.66
N LEU A 153 -16.50 2.73 5.42
CA LEU A 153 -17.09 3.94 4.87
C LEU A 153 -18.63 3.87 4.84
N GLN A 154 -19.19 2.73 4.44
CA GLN A 154 -20.64 2.52 4.48
C GLN A 154 -21.20 2.58 5.90
N ALA A 155 -20.48 1.99 6.86
CA ALA A 155 -20.91 2.01 8.28
C ALA A 155 -20.98 3.43 8.87
N VAL A 156 -20.18 4.38 8.35
CA VAL A 156 -20.22 5.79 8.77
C VAL A 156 -21.08 6.69 7.84
N GLY A 157 -21.84 6.09 6.92
CA GLY A 157 -22.88 6.76 6.14
C GLY A 157 -22.49 7.24 4.75
N PHE A 158 -21.29 6.92 4.23
CA PHE A 158 -20.93 7.20 2.83
C PHE A 158 -21.66 6.26 1.87
N GLN A 159 -21.92 6.75 0.65
CA GLN A 159 -22.41 5.93 -0.46
C GLN A 159 -21.19 5.40 -1.23
N VAL A 160 -20.94 4.10 -1.18
CA VAL A 160 -19.72 3.52 -1.72
C VAL A 160 -19.98 2.75 -3.01
N THR A 161 -19.18 3.03 -4.04
CA THR A 161 -19.12 2.30 -5.30
C THR A 161 -17.74 1.69 -5.46
N GLY A 162 -17.65 0.35 -5.59
CA GLY A 162 -16.39 -0.34 -5.78
C GLY A 162 -16.05 -0.51 -7.26
N TYR A 163 -14.78 -0.32 -7.63
CA TYR A 163 -14.24 -0.63 -8.95
C TYR A 163 -13.28 -1.82 -8.88
N SER A 164 -13.47 -2.78 -9.74
CA SER A 164 -12.51 -3.84 -10.05
C SER A 164 -12.61 -4.20 -11.54
N ARG A 165 -11.63 -4.92 -12.07
CA ARG A 165 -11.68 -5.39 -13.47
C ARG A 165 -12.92 -6.24 -13.80
N HIS A 166 -13.58 -6.77 -12.80
CA HIS A 166 -14.74 -7.67 -12.93
C HIS A 166 -16.04 -7.04 -12.41
N SER A 167 -16.03 -5.74 -12.03
CA SER A 167 -17.22 -5.08 -11.46
C SER A 167 -18.30 -4.71 -12.50
N GLY A 168 -18.02 -4.87 -13.79
CA GLY A 168 -18.92 -4.47 -14.86
C GLY A 168 -19.03 -2.94 -15.05
N GLN A 169 -18.37 -2.15 -14.22
CA GLN A 169 -18.33 -0.69 -14.30
C GLN A 169 -17.03 -0.20 -14.92
N SER A 170 -17.08 0.84 -15.74
CA SER A 170 -15.87 1.50 -16.22
C SER A 170 -15.22 2.35 -15.13
N LEU A 171 -13.89 2.47 -15.18
CA LEU A 171 -13.15 3.38 -14.28
C LEU A 171 -13.73 4.80 -14.37
N GLN A 172 -14.01 5.26 -15.59
CA GLN A 172 -14.50 6.61 -15.86
C GLN A 172 -15.87 6.86 -15.21
N ALA A 173 -16.77 5.86 -15.21
CA ALA A 173 -18.06 5.97 -14.53
C ALA A 173 -17.91 6.07 -13.01
N VAL A 174 -16.98 5.30 -12.43
CA VAL A 174 -16.72 5.38 -10.98
C VAL A 174 -16.08 6.71 -10.60
N LEU A 175 -15.09 7.19 -11.37
CA LEU A 175 -14.46 8.50 -11.15
C LEU A 175 -15.48 9.63 -11.24
N GLY A 176 -16.28 9.67 -12.32
CA GLY A 176 -17.31 10.72 -12.52
C GLY A 176 -18.47 10.70 -11.53
N GLY A 177 -18.73 9.52 -10.94
CA GLY A 177 -19.77 9.35 -9.92
C GLY A 177 -19.32 9.60 -8.49
N SER A 178 -18.06 9.98 -8.23
CA SER A 178 -17.47 9.98 -6.89
C SER A 178 -17.02 11.37 -6.45
N ASP A 179 -17.47 11.81 -5.28
CA ASP A 179 -16.99 13.04 -4.63
C ASP A 179 -15.64 12.80 -3.94
N ILE A 180 -15.40 11.56 -3.53
CA ILE A 180 -14.13 11.09 -2.96
C ILE A 180 -13.72 9.83 -3.70
N VAL A 181 -12.46 9.74 -4.10
CA VAL A 181 -11.86 8.53 -4.72
C VAL A 181 -10.80 7.97 -3.80
N VAL A 182 -10.86 6.67 -3.52
CA VAL A 182 -9.85 5.94 -2.75
C VAL A 182 -9.13 4.97 -3.68
N CYS A 183 -7.81 5.10 -3.79
CA CYS A 183 -6.97 4.14 -4.52
C CYS A 183 -6.47 3.05 -3.57
N ALA A 184 -6.90 1.80 -3.83
CA ALA A 184 -6.50 0.57 -3.16
C ALA A 184 -6.11 -0.53 -4.18
N LEU A 185 -5.69 -0.12 -5.40
CA LEU A 185 -5.29 -1.01 -6.49
C LEU A 185 -3.91 -1.64 -6.22
N PRO A 186 -3.66 -2.88 -6.67
CA PRO A 186 -2.30 -3.38 -6.76
C PRO A 186 -1.53 -2.61 -7.85
N LEU A 187 -0.23 -2.37 -7.63
CA LEU A 187 0.63 -1.78 -8.66
C LEU A 187 1.00 -2.84 -9.70
N THR A 188 0.63 -2.57 -10.93
CA THR A 188 0.92 -3.38 -12.11
C THR A 188 1.20 -2.46 -13.29
N PRO A 189 1.77 -2.94 -14.41
CA PRO A 189 1.95 -2.10 -15.60
C PRO A 189 0.67 -1.45 -16.11
N GLN A 190 -0.51 -2.03 -15.83
CA GLN A 190 -1.80 -1.49 -16.24
C GLN A 190 -2.39 -0.46 -15.27
N THR A 191 -1.85 -0.36 -14.05
CA THR A 191 -2.33 0.56 -13.02
C THR A 191 -1.31 1.63 -12.66
N GLU A 192 -0.09 1.53 -13.16
CA GLU A 192 0.93 2.56 -13.06
C GLU A 192 0.49 3.81 -13.82
N GLY A 193 0.57 4.98 -13.21
CA GLY A 193 0.13 6.25 -13.77
C GLY A 193 -1.36 6.33 -14.11
N LEU A 194 -2.18 5.44 -13.55
CA LEU A 194 -3.63 5.40 -13.84
C LEU A 194 -4.36 6.69 -13.43
N LEU A 195 -3.89 7.36 -12.39
CA LEU A 195 -4.42 8.61 -11.87
C LEU A 195 -3.62 9.79 -12.46
N ASP A 196 -3.89 10.07 -13.72
CA ASP A 196 -3.33 11.16 -14.54
C ASP A 196 -4.30 12.34 -14.68
N ALA A 197 -3.94 13.32 -15.49
CA ALA A 197 -4.76 14.51 -15.77
C ALA A 197 -6.16 14.15 -16.31
N ARG A 198 -6.28 13.07 -17.11
CA ARG A 198 -7.57 12.62 -17.66
C ARG A 198 -8.45 12.01 -16.56
N ALA A 199 -7.84 11.21 -15.68
CA ALA A 199 -8.53 10.64 -14.55
C ALA A 199 -9.05 11.75 -13.60
N PHE A 200 -8.23 12.76 -13.30
CA PHE A 200 -8.65 13.88 -12.46
C PHE A 200 -9.73 14.73 -13.14
N ALA A 201 -9.64 14.97 -14.45
CA ALA A 201 -10.67 15.70 -15.20
C ALA A 201 -12.01 14.95 -15.26
N ALA A 202 -12.01 13.62 -15.16
CA ALA A 202 -13.23 12.81 -15.12
C ALA A 202 -13.95 12.89 -13.76
N MET A 203 -13.25 13.29 -12.69
CA MET A 203 -13.84 13.46 -11.36
C MET A 203 -14.64 14.78 -11.30
N PRO A 204 -15.69 14.85 -10.46
CA PRO A 204 -16.38 16.12 -10.21
C PRO A 204 -15.41 17.19 -9.71
N ARG A 205 -15.62 18.45 -10.15
CA ARG A 205 -14.81 19.56 -9.64
C ARG A 205 -14.97 19.70 -8.12
N GLY A 206 -13.84 19.84 -7.43
CA GLY A 206 -13.82 19.90 -5.97
C GLY A 206 -13.85 18.54 -5.28
N SER A 207 -13.66 17.46 -6.03
CA SER A 207 -13.53 16.11 -5.45
C SER A 207 -12.20 15.93 -4.67
N TYR A 208 -12.12 14.83 -3.92
CA TYR A 208 -10.98 14.50 -3.06
C TYR A 208 -10.39 13.14 -3.41
N LEU A 209 -9.06 13.02 -3.39
CA LEU A 209 -8.36 11.76 -3.61
C LEU A 209 -7.71 11.27 -2.32
N ILE A 210 -7.80 9.96 -2.06
CA ILE A 210 -7.06 9.28 -0.99
C ILE A 210 -6.27 8.15 -1.62
N ASN A 211 -4.95 8.21 -1.56
CA ASN A 211 -4.08 7.13 -2.07
C ASN A 211 -3.41 6.39 -0.90
N ILE A 212 -3.85 5.14 -0.69
CA ILE A 212 -3.28 4.20 0.30
C ILE A 212 -2.67 2.97 -0.38
N ALA A 213 -2.49 3.04 -1.69
CA ALA A 213 -1.99 1.90 -2.48
C ALA A 213 -0.49 2.02 -2.74
N ARG A 214 -0.10 2.70 -3.83
CA ARG A 214 1.31 3.02 -4.16
C ARG A 214 1.37 4.40 -4.80
N GLY A 215 2.47 5.12 -4.59
CA GLY A 215 2.70 6.44 -5.20
C GLY A 215 2.67 6.40 -6.72
N ALA A 216 3.23 5.36 -7.33
CA ALA A 216 3.30 5.20 -8.78
C ALA A 216 1.93 5.05 -9.49
N HIS A 217 0.82 4.94 -8.76
CA HIS A 217 -0.51 5.06 -9.37
C HIS A 217 -0.83 6.49 -9.82
N VAL A 218 -0.17 7.48 -9.23
CA VAL A 218 -0.45 8.91 -9.43
C VAL A 218 0.65 9.54 -10.28
N VAL A 219 0.25 10.30 -11.29
CA VAL A 219 1.13 11.20 -12.02
C VAL A 219 1.24 12.50 -11.22
N GLU A 220 2.29 12.66 -10.42
CA GLU A 220 2.44 13.74 -9.43
C GLU A 220 2.35 15.16 -10.03
N PRO A 221 2.95 15.47 -11.20
CA PRO A 221 2.77 16.78 -11.83
C PRO A 221 1.31 17.10 -12.16
N ASP A 222 0.56 16.10 -12.64
CA ASP A 222 -0.87 16.24 -12.97
C ASP A 222 -1.71 16.44 -11.71
N LEU A 223 -1.36 15.74 -10.62
CA LEU A 223 -1.98 15.90 -9.32
C LEU A 223 -1.82 17.32 -8.79
N ILE A 224 -0.60 17.85 -8.82
CA ILE A 224 -0.28 19.21 -8.38
C ILE A 224 -1.10 20.23 -9.18
N ALA A 225 -1.17 20.06 -10.49
CA ALA A 225 -1.97 20.92 -11.37
C ALA A 225 -3.47 20.84 -11.05
N ALA A 226 -3.98 19.64 -10.81
CA ALA A 226 -5.40 19.41 -10.45
C ALA A 226 -5.77 20.06 -9.10
N VAL A 227 -4.89 19.99 -8.11
CA VAL A 227 -5.12 20.64 -6.81
C VAL A 227 -5.03 22.16 -6.95
N ARG A 228 -4.01 22.70 -7.62
CA ARG A 228 -3.84 24.14 -7.82
C ARG A 228 -4.98 24.79 -8.62
N SER A 229 -5.55 24.08 -9.59
CA SER A 229 -6.70 24.57 -10.37
C SER A 229 -8.04 24.44 -9.62
N GLY A 230 -8.08 23.76 -8.47
CA GLY A 230 -9.29 23.42 -7.74
C GLY A 230 -10.16 22.35 -8.43
N GLN A 231 -9.60 21.60 -9.40
CA GLN A 231 -10.22 20.39 -9.93
C GLN A 231 -10.36 19.36 -8.81
N LEU A 232 -9.31 19.18 -8.01
CA LEU A 232 -9.36 18.50 -6.72
C LEU A 232 -9.35 19.53 -5.59
N ALA A 233 -10.25 19.39 -4.62
CA ALA A 233 -10.27 20.22 -3.41
C ALA A 233 -9.10 19.89 -2.48
N GLY A 234 -8.52 18.71 -2.63
CA GLY A 234 -7.36 18.25 -1.88
C GLY A 234 -7.11 16.77 -2.07
N VAL A 235 -6.07 16.28 -1.39
CA VAL A 235 -5.58 14.91 -1.52
C VAL A 235 -5.00 14.45 -0.18
N ALA A 236 -5.18 13.16 0.15
CA ALA A 236 -4.39 12.47 1.17
C ALA A 236 -3.49 11.42 0.50
N LEU A 237 -2.19 11.55 0.65
CA LEU A 237 -1.19 10.63 0.17
C LEU A 237 -0.50 9.96 1.35
N ASP A 238 -0.78 8.67 1.56
CA ASP A 238 0.00 7.86 2.50
C ASP A 238 1.22 7.23 1.81
N VAL A 239 1.23 7.25 0.49
CA VAL A 239 2.28 6.66 -0.35
C VAL A 239 2.73 7.66 -1.42
N GLN A 240 4.05 7.68 -1.72
CA GLN A 240 4.68 8.55 -2.69
C GLN A 240 5.46 7.73 -3.72
N SER A 241 5.71 8.31 -4.90
CA SER A 241 6.49 7.64 -5.96
C SER A 241 7.92 7.38 -5.51
N ARG A 242 8.46 8.27 -4.68
CA ARG A 242 9.78 8.15 -4.03
C ARG A 242 9.61 8.16 -2.52
N GLU A 243 10.01 7.07 -1.87
CA GLU A 243 9.95 6.91 -0.41
C GLU A 243 11.34 6.55 0.16
N PRO A 244 11.86 7.34 1.13
CA PRO A 244 11.29 8.56 1.74
C PRO A 244 11.13 9.71 0.73
N LEU A 245 10.07 10.54 0.92
CA LEU A 245 9.85 11.73 0.11
C LEU A 245 10.99 12.74 0.34
N PRO A 246 11.71 13.19 -0.72
CA PRO A 246 12.78 14.17 -0.58
C PRO A 246 12.31 15.46 0.09
N ALA A 247 13.21 16.11 0.83
CA ALA A 247 12.89 17.36 1.53
C ALA A 247 12.58 18.54 0.58
N ASP A 248 13.06 18.47 -0.65
CA ASP A 248 12.87 19.46 -1.73
C ASP A 248 11.74 19.08 -2.70
N ASP A 249 10.96 18.07 -2.38
CA ASP A 249 9.85 17.62 -3.25
C ASP A 249 8.72 18.66 -3.27
N PRO A 250 8.20 19.03 -4.46
CA PRO A 250 7.16 20.06 -4.59
C PRO A 250 5.84 19.69 -3.92
N LEU A 251 5.58 18.42 -3.61
CA LEU A 251 4.36 18.00 -2.92
C LEU A 251 4.22 18.62 -1.53
N TRP A 252 5.33 18.93 -0.85
CA TRP A 252 5.31 19.54 0.49
C TRP A 252 4.64 20.91 0.51
N ASP A 253 4.80 21.68 -0.57
CA ASP A 253 4.39 23.07 -0.65
C ASP A 253 3.03 23.28 -1.33
N VAL A 254 2.29 22.20 -1.66
CA VAL A 254 0.97 22.32 -2.29
C VAL A 254 -0.13 22.35 -1.24
N PRO A 255 -0.79 23.51 -1.02
CA PRO A 255 -1.92 23.58 -0.11
C PRO A 255 -3.04 22.59 -0.51
N GLY A 256 -3.59 21.87 0.43
CA GLY A 256 -4.62 20.87 0.18
C GLY A 256 -4.10 19.44 0.04
N ILE A 257 -2.78 19.24 -0.04
CA ILE A 257 -2.17 17.90 0.03
C ILE A 257 -1.85 17.59 1.50
N THR A 258 -2.30 16.44 1.97
CA THR A 258 -1.92 15.84 3.25
C THR A 258 -1.00 14.67 2.96
N ILE A 259 0.20 14.66 3.55
CA ILE A 259 1.21 13.61 3.37
C ILE A 259 1.40 12.87 4.68
N THR A 260 1.40 11.54 4.61
CA THR A 260 1.81 10.67 5.71
C THR A 260 2.87 9.67 5.21
N PRO A 261 3.83 9.25 6.07
CA PRO A 261 4.99 8.49 5.64
C PRO A 261 4.71 6.97 5.62
N HIS A 262 3.72 6.54 4.81
CA HIS A 262 3.34 5.13 4.60
C HIS A 262 2.97 4.43 5.92
N ILE A 263 2.04 5.06 6.67
CA ILE A 263 1.67 4.64 8.03
C ILE A 263 0.18 4.31 8.18
N ALA A 264 -0.58 4.25 7.09
CA ALA A 264 -2.02 3.98 7.16
C ALA A 264 -2.34 2.71 7.96
N ALA A 265 -1.58 1.64 7.80
CA ALA A 265 -1.46 0.52 8.73
C ALA A 265 -0.29 -0.40 8.34
N GLN A 266 0.23 -1.12 9.31
CA GLN A 266 1.28 -2.13 9.13
C GLN A 266 0.89 -3.40 9.89
N SER A 267 1.19 -4.56 9.30
CA SER A 267 1.08 -5.82 10.02
C SER A 267 2.11 -5.88 11.14
N LEU A 268 1.70 -6.39 12.28
CA LEU A 268 2.61 -6.55 13.41
C LEU A 268 3.59 -7.71 13.18
N PRO A 269 4.84 -7.61 13.67
CA PRO A 269 5.85 -8.65 13.52
C PRO A 269 5.38 -10.04 13.97
N PRO A 270 4.61 -10.23 15.05
CA PRO A 270 4.07 -11.55 15.41
C PRO A 270 3.13 -12.15 14.35
N THR A 271 2.26 -11.34 13.74
CA THR A 271 1.35 -11.79 12.66
C THR A 271 2.14 -12.21 11.42
N ILE A 272 3.18 -11.43 11.06
CA ILE A 272 4.08 -11.74 9.95
C ILE A 272 4.82 -13.05 10.23
N ALA A 273 5.41 -13.18 11.41
CA ALA A 273 6.14 -14.38 11.83
C ALA A 273 5.27 -15.63 11.83
N GLN A 274 4.03 -15.54 12.31
CA GLN A 274 3.09 -16.66 12.30
C GLN A 274 2.82 -17.17 10.88
N GLN A 275 2.50 -16.29 9.94
CA GLN A 275 2.22 -16.67 8.55
C GLN A 275 3.49 -17.17 7.85
N PHE A 276 4.64 -16.53 8.12
CA PHE A 276 5.92 -16.98 7.59
C PHE A 276 6.27 -18.38 8.07
N VAL A 277 6.23 -18.66 9.37
CA VAL A 277 6.55 -19.98 9.93
C VAL A 277 5.57 -21.06 9.44
N GLN A 278 4.29 -20.74 9.29
CA GLN A 278 3.33 -21.66 8.67
C GLN A 278 3.73 -22.02 7.24
N GLY A 279 4.07 -21.01 6.40
CA GLY A 279 4.54 -21.23 5.03
C GLY A 279 5.86 -22.00 4.97
N TRP A 280 6.77 -21.71 5.87
CA TRP A 280 8.04 -22.43 6.01
C TRP A 280 7.84 -23.91 6.33
N ARG A 281 6.91 -24.24 7.28
CA ARG A 281 6.53 -25.62 7.61
C ARG A 281 5.84 -26.33 6.43
N CYS A 282 5.01 -25.64 5.66
CA CYS A 282 4.42 -26.18 4.43
C CYS A 282 5.51 -26.61 3.44
N LEU A 283 6.50 -25.75 3.21
CA LEU A 283 7.60 -26.06 2.29
C LEU A 283 8.47 -27.25 2.75
N GLN A 284 8.68 -27.42 4.05
CA GLN A 284 9.37 -28.59 4.59
C GLN A 284 8.63 -29.90 4.29
N ARG A 285 7.31 -29.86 4.25
CA ARG A 285 6.45 -31.01 3.88
C ARG A 285 6.25 -31.17 2.36
N GLY A 286 6.91 -30.33 1.54
CA GLY A 286 6.74 -30.32 0.08
C GLY A 286 5.44 -29.64 -0.39
N GLU A 287 4.69 -29.04 0.52
CA GLU A 287 3.44 -28.31 0.24
C GLU A 287 3.70 -26.90 -0.24
N ALA A 288 2.67 -26.25 -0.77
CA ALA A 288 2.75 -24.85 -1.17
C ALA A 288 2.45 -23.93 0.04
N PRO A 289 3.18 -22.80 0.20
CA PRO A 289 2.85 -21.82 1.22
C PRO A 289 1.48 -21.17 0.92
N HIS A 290 0.81 -20.71 1.98
CA HIS A 290 -0.44 -19.95 1.84
C HIS A 290 -0.19 -18.56 1.21
N ASN A 291 -1.27 -17.89 0.82
CA ASN A 291 -1.27 -16.51 0.30
C ASN A 291 -0.29 -16.31 -0.88
N ARG A 292 -0.23 -17.31 -1.76
CA ARG A 292 0.62 -17.24 -2.96
C ARG A 292 0.17 -16.12 -3.88
N VAL A 293 1.14 -15.48 -4.48
CA VAL A 293 0.97 -14.45 -5.50
C VAL A 293 1.00 -15.10 -6.88
N ASP A 294 0.04 -14.71 -7.73
CA ASP A 294 0.11 -14.96 -9.17
C ASP A 294 1.13 -14.00 -9.78
N ARG A 295 2.32 -14.50 -10.11
CA ARG A 295 3.41 -13.67 -10.64
C ARG A 295 3.08 -13.03 -11.98
N ALA A 296 2.23 -13.64 -12.80
CA ALA A 296 1.80 -13.06 -14.08
C ALA A 296 0.87 -11.86 -13.87
N ARG A 297 0.11 -11.88 -12.78
CA ARG A 297 -0.77 -10.77 -12.38
C ARG A 297 -0.07 -9.73 -11.51
N GLY A 298 1.03 -10.09 -10.84
CA GLY A 298 1.78 -9.22 -9.94
C GLY A 298 1.20 -9.09 -8.52
N TYR A 299 0.16 -9.89 -8.15
CA TYR A 299 -0.50 -9.82 -6.84
C TYR A 299 -1.23 -11.10 -6.45
#